data_913cc0e6820b0b9e8d917e06120be030
#
_entry.id   913cc0e6820b0b9e8d917e06120be030
#
_cell.length_a   1.000
_cell.length_b   1.000
_cell.length_c   1.000
_cell.angle_alpha   90.00
_cell.angle_beta   90.00
_cell.angle_gamma   90.00
#
_symmetry.space_group_name_H-M   'P 1'
#
loop_
_entity.id
_entity.type
_entity.pdbx_description
1 polymer ?
#
loop_
_entity_poly.entity_id
_entity_poly.type
_entity_poly.pdbx_seq_one_letter_code
_entity_poly.pdbx_strand_id
1 'polypeptide(L)' 'MPTRPHHTTPHLLDVVALLSGVPAQGLLRGQVGTVVELMDGACEVEFSDDEGRTYAQLALQPDQLLVLHHRPQEAA' A
#
# COMPACT_ATOMS: atom_id res chain seq x y z
N MET A 1 15.42 25.48 -3.88
CA MET A 1 14.88 24.74 -2.78
C MET A 1 14.82 23.26 -3.08
N PRO A 2 15.47 22.51 -2.30
CA PRO A 2 15.46 21.09 -2.55
C PRO A 2 14.06 20.54 -2.35
N THR A 3 13.71 19.66 -3.21
CA THR A 3 12.45 19.01 -3.14
C THR A 3 12.67 17.66 -2.50
N ARG A 4 12.01 17.43 -1.40
CA ARG A 4 12.05 16.12 -0.81
C ARG A 4 11.18 15.19 -1.62
N PRO A 5 11.56 13.94 -1.71
CA PRO A 5 10.63 12.98 -2.25
C PRO A 5 9.37 13.02 -1.39
N HIS A 6 8.25 13.02 -2.04
CA HIS A 6 7.00 12.97 -1.33
C HIS A 6 6.56 11.53 -1.22
N HIS A 7 6.07 11.19 -0.06
CA HIS A 7 5.30 9.98 0.02
C HIS A 7 4.04 10.22 -0.78
N THR A 8 3.82 9.38 -1.74
CA THR A 8 2.55 9.39 -2.43
C THR A 8 1.50 8.88 -1.46
N THR A 9 0.55 9.72 -1.12
CA THR A 9 -0.54 9.30 -0.26
C THR A 9 -1.38 8.28 -1.00
N PRO A 10 -1.59 7.09 -0.43
CA PRO A 10 -2.43 6.11 -1.09
C PRO A 10 -3.86 6.58 -1.23
N HIS A 11 -4.47 6.19 -2.33
CA HIS A 11 -5.87 6.47 -2.59
C HIS A 11 -6.65 5.16 -2.57
N LEU A 12 -7.95 5.29 -2.50
CA LEU A 12 -8.83 4.13 -2.53
C LEU A 12 -8.56 3.29 -3.77
N LEU A 13 -8.44 1.99 -3.58
CA LEU A 13 -8.17 0.99 -4.63
C LEU A 13 -6.76 1.02 -5.19
N ASP A 14 -5.88 1.85 -4.64
CA ASP A 14 -4.47 1.76 -5.03
C ASP A 14 -3.90 0.41 -4.64
N VAL A 15 -3.01 -0.08 -5.49
CA VAL A 15 -2.21 -1.27 -5.19
C VAL A 15 -0.96 -0.79 -4.49
N VAL A 16 -0.64 -1.41 -3.37
CA VAL A 16 0.47 -1.00 -2.53
C VAL A 16 1.32 -2.20 -2.14
N ALA A 17 2.57 -1.93 -1.82
CA ALA A 17 3.47 -2.95 -1.28
C ALA A 17 3.95 -2.51 0.10
N LEU A 18 4.16 -3.47 0.98
CA LEU A 18 4.69 -3.18 2.30
C LEU A 18 6.15 -2.77 2.22
N LEU A 19 6.48 -1.64 2.84
CA LEU A 19 7.87 -1.21 2.96
C LEU A 19 8.61 -1.98 4.06
N SER A 20 7.86 -2.51 5.02
CA SER A 20 8.40 -3.33 6.10
C SER A 20 7.43 -4.45 6.37
N GLY A 21 7.95 -5.57 6.86
CA GLY A 21 7.09 -6.68 7.23
C GLY A 21 6.24 -6.35 8.44
N VAL A 22 5.17 -7.12 8.61
CA VAL A 22 4.31 -7.06 9.79
C VAL A 22 4.27 -8.49 10.35
N PRO A 23 5.28 -8.86 11.15
CA PRO A 23 5.40 -10.27 11.57
C PRO A 23 4.20 -10.79 12.32
N ALA A 24 3.55 -9.94 13.11
CA ALA A 24 2.38 -10.36 13.88
C ALA A 24 1.24 -10.81 12.98
N GLN A 25 1.24 -10.38 11.73
CA GLN A 25 0.22 -10.75 10.75
C GLN A 25 0.77 -11.73 9.72
N GLY A 26 2.01 -12.15 9.86
CA GLY A 26 2.61 -13.04 8.89
C GLY A 26 2.92 -12.39 7.56
N LEU A 27 3.07 -11.07 7.54
CA LEU A 27 3.29 -10.34 6.29
C LEU A 27 4.74 -9.95 6.15
N LEU A 28 5.26 -10.08 4.93
CA LEU A 28 6.64 -9.79 4.60
C LEU A 28 6.75 -8.46 3.87
N ARG A 29 7.91 -7.83 4.02
CA ARG A 29 8.25 -6.67 3.21
C ARG A 29 8.06 -6.99 1.73
N GLY A 30 7.44 -6.07 1.01
CA GLY A 30 7.19 -6.26 -0.41
C GLY A 30 5.89 -6.94 -0.75
N GLN A 31 5.18 -7.46 0.25
CA GLN A 31 3.91 -8.11 -0.01
C GLN A 31 2.89 -7.06 -0.48
N VAL A 32 2.06 -7.45 -1.44
CA VAL A 32 1.20 -6.54 -2.19
C VAL A 32 -0.24 -6.66 -1.72
N GLY A 33 -0.88 -5.51 -1.53
CA GLY A 33 -2.29 -5.46 -1.16
C GLY A 33 -3.00 -4.32 -1.87
N THR A 34 -4.26 -4.14 -1.55
CA THR A 34 -5.11 -3.11 -2.13
C THR A 34 -5.73 -2.27 -1.04
N VAL A 35 -5.73 -0.96 -1.22
CA VAL A 35 -6.37 -0.05 -0.28
C VAL A 35 -7.88 -0.14 -0.47
N VAL A 36 -8.57 -0.62 0.54
CA VAL A 36 -10.02 -0.81 0.44
C VAL A 36 -10.82 0.21 1.24
N GLU A 37 -10.14 0.97 2.10
CA GLU A 37 -10.80 2.02 2.84
C GLU A 37 -9.78 3.03 3.30
N LEU A 38 -10.14 4.31 3.24
CA LEU A 38 -9.31 5.39 3.75
C LEU A 38 -9.87 5.83 5.09
N MET A 39 -8.98 5.91 6.08
CA MET A 39 -9.35 6.35 7.42
C MET A 39 -8.47 7.53 7.79
N ASP A 40 -8.84 8.23 8.84
CA ASP A 40 -8.06 9.35 9.30
C ASP A 40 -6.69 8.87 9.74
N GLY A 41 -5.66 9.22 8.96
CA GLY A 41 -4.28 8.85 9.26
C GLY A 41 -3.89 7.42 8.93
N ALA A 42 -4.77 6.64 8.30
CA ALA A 42 -4.48 5.25 8.01
C ALA A 42 -5.21 4.78 6.77
N CYS A 43 -4.75 3.66 6.24
CA CYS A 43 -5.39 3.01 5.11
C CYS A 43 -5.70 1.58 5.51
N GLU A 44 -6.92 1.14 5.24
CA GLU A 44 -7.24 -0.26 5.40
C GLU A 44 -6.78 -0.98 4.14
N VAL A 45 -5.91 -1.98 4.31
CA VAL A 45 -5.30 -2.69 3.18
C VAL A 45 -5.68 -4.15 3.25
N GLU A 46 -6.15 -4.67 2.14
CA GLU A 46 -6.54 -6.06 2.00
C GLU A 46 -5.48 -6.79 1.20
N PHE A 47 -5.01 -7.92 1.73
CA PHE A 47 -4.03 -8.75 1.07
C PHE A 47 -4.73 -10.04 0.63
N SER A 48 -4.63 -10.35 -0.66
CA SER A 48 -5.30 -11.51 -1.23
C SER A 48 -4.28 -12.43 -1.91
N ASP A 49 -4.60 -13.70 -1.95
CA ASP A 49 -3.76 -14.66 -2.66
C ASP A 49 -4.09 -14.65 -4.16
N ASP A 50 -3.42 -15.54 -4.90
CA ASP A 50 -3.57 -15.59 -6.35
C ASP A 50 -4.98 -15.99 -6.78
N GLU A 51 -5.75 -16.53 -5.88
CA GLU A 51 -7.12 -16.94 -6.17
C GLU A 51 -8.14 -15.92 -5.70
N GLY A 52 -7.66 -14.76 -5.26
CA GLY A 52 -8.54 -13.68 -4.84
C GLY A 52 -9.06 -13.80 -3.42
N ARG A 53 -8.55 -14.76 -2.65
CA ARG A 53 -9.00 -14.91 -1.27
C ARG A 53 -8.20 -14.01 -0.36
N THR A 54 -8.90 -13.29 0.49
CA THR A 54 -8.26 -12.40 1.46
C THR A 54 -7.64 -13.23 2.57
N TYR A 55 -6.34 -13.04 2.81
CA TYR A 55 -5.70 -13.72 3.92
C TYR A 55 -5.30 -12.77 5.04
N ALA A 56 -5.37 -11.45 4.81
CA ALA A 56 -5.12 -10.46 5.85
C ALA A 56 -5.76 -9.15 5.45
N GLN A 57 -6.21 -8.41 6.44
CA GLN A 57 -6.75 -7.07 6.22
C GLN A 57 -6.46 -6.27 7.47
N LEU A 58 -5.76 -5.16 7.33
CA LEU A 58 -5.37 -4.38 8.49
C LEU A 58 -5.15 -2.92 8.12
N ALA A 59 -5.19 -2.08 9.15
CA ALA A 59 -4.94 -0.66 9.00
C ALA A 59 -3.44 -0.41 9.03
N LEU A 60 -2.95 0.35 8.05
CA LEU A 60 -1.54 0.67 7.93
C LEU A 60 -1.41 2.17 7.68
N GLN A 61 -0.30 2.73 8.12
CA GLN A 61 -0.04 4.14 7.90
C GLN A 61 0.54 4.34 6.51
N PRO A 62 0.30 5.50 5.90
CA PRO A 62 0.81 5.74 4.54
C PRO A 62 2.32 5.55 4.41
N ASP A 63 3.09 5.85 5.45
CA ASP A 63 4.55 5.72 5.38
C ASP A 63 5.01 4.27 5.46
N GLN A 64 4.12 3.33 5.69
CA GLN A 64 4.44 1.90 5.65
C GLN A 64 4.21 1.31 4.26
N LEU A 65 3.71 2.11 3.32
CA LEU A 65 3.23 1.61 2.04
C LEU A 65 3.94 2.30 0.90
N LEU A 66 4.22 1.52 -0.14
CA LEU A 66 4.69 2.01 -1.42
C LEU A 66 3.56 1.86 -2.43
N VAL A 67 3.08 2.97 -2.96
CA VAL A 67 2.06 2.92 -4.01
C VAL A 67 2.70 2.44 -5.30
N LEU A 68 2.11 1.43 -5.92
CA LEU A 68 2.62 0.85 -7.14
C LEU A 68 1.91 1.45 -8.34
N HIS A 69 2.67 1.68 -9.40
CA HIS A 69 2.15 2.29 -10.61
C HIS A 69 2.30 1.32 -11.76
N HIS A 70 1.24 1.18 -12.54
CA HIS A 70 1.22 0.22 -13.64
C HIS A 70 1.52 0.84 -14.99
N ARG A 71 1.52 2.16 -15.06
CA ARG A 71 1.68 2.88 -16.31
C ARG A 71 2.81 3.87 -16.20
N PRO A 72 3.48 4.16 -17.31
CA PRO A 72 4.49 5.22 -17.28
C PRO A 72 3.83 6.55 -16.95
N GLN A 73 4.58 7.40 -16.29
CA GLN A 73 4.11 8.75 -16.05
C GLN A 73 4.16 9.49 -17.38
N GLU A 74 3.08 10.17 -17.71
CA GLU A 74 3.06 10.96 -18.92
C GLU A 74 3.91 12.19 -18.76
N ALA A 75 4.67 12.51 -19.81
CA ALA A 75 5.42 13.73 -19.82
C ALA A 75 4.47 14.90 -20.01
N ALA A 76 4.69 15.95 -19.28
CA ALA A 76 3.87 17.15 -19.39
C ALA A 76 4.21 17.90 -20.66
#